data_dc73f1a7c32abd70b4547880b72afb69
#
_entry.id   dc73f1a7c32abd70b4547880b72afb69
#
_cell.length_a   1.000
_cell.length_b   1.000
_cell.length_c   1.000
_cell.angle_alpha   90.00
_cell.angle_beta   90.00
_cell.angle_gamma   90.00
#
_symmetry.space_group_name_H-M   'P 1'
#
loop_
_entity.id
_entity.type
_entity.pdbx_description
1 polymer ?
#
loop_
_entity_poly.entity_id
_entity_poly.type
_entity_poly.pdbx_seq_one_letter_code
_entity_poly.pdbx_strand_id
1 'polypeptide(L)'
;MILSRRTFLKGSAAGLAGAAMISDLAAHLASAVPAARVRVGARQGCFGGTFEAAKRCGLDGVEIGVGGPAEKLHIADPAVREKFKKDVQATGVVVSSLSMDLLNGNPMPTDPQAPAWLEQTIDAAKDLGAVGILVPFFGKAHLLAGKEFKKPETDALVERMKAAAPKAKDGGVSLGIECTLSARQYLELLDRIGSDAVGAYYDIGNSAGAGLDVPADIRDLKGRLTMLHFKDGGNYLGEGKVKMEPIGEALKAIDYKGWIVLETSCPSKNAEADGKRNTDFVKKLMGLSA
;
A
#
# COMPACT_ATOMS: atom_id res chain seq x y z
N MET A 1 -23.42 -43.38 53.00
CA MET A 1 -23.94 -42.02 53.20
C MET A 1 -23.55 -41.18 52.00
N ILE A 2 -24.50 -40.95 51.11
CA ILE A 2 -24.30 -40.39 49.76
C ILE A 2 -24.40 -38.86 49.93
N LEU A 3 -23.38 -38.10 49.57
CA LEU A 3 -23.44 -36.65 49.47
C LEU A 3 -23.44 -36.22 48.00
N SER A 4 -24.48 -35.47 47.71
CA SER A 4 -24.99 -35.00 46.45
C SER A 4 -24.06 -34.06 45.70
N ARG A 5 -23.90 -34.30 44.38
CA ARG A 5 -23.34 -33.37 43.37
C ARG A 5 -24.38 -32.30 43.03
N ARG A 6 -24.38 -31.16 43.68
CA ARG A 6 -25.07 -29.95 43.20
C ARG A 6 -24.58 -28.76 43.97
N THR A 7 -23.46 -28.12 43.54
CA THR A 7 -23.18 -26.69 43.72
C THR A 7 -21.85 -26.37 43.03
N PHE A 8 -21.82 -26.29 41.70
CA PHE A 8 -20.71 -25.64 40.97
C PHE A 8 -21.20 -25.22 39.59
N LEU A 9 -22.08 -24.26 39.53
CA LEU A 9 -22.45 -23.57 38.28
C LEU A 9 -23.10 -22.20 38.64
N LYS A 10 -22.30 -21.25 39.09
CA LYS A 10 -22.60 -19.81 39.00
C LYS A 10 -21.28 -19.05 39.09
N GLY A 11 -20.69 -18.72 37.92
CA GLY A 11 -19.51 -17.88 37.87
C GLY A 11 -18.71 -18.09 36.60
N SER A 12 -19.29 -17.88 35.40
CA SER A 12 -18.53 -17.83 34.14
C SER A 12 -19.38 -17.28 32.99
N ALA A 13 -20.11 -16.18 33.21
CA ALA A 13 -20.83 -15.51 32.13
C ALA A 13 -20.19 -14.18 31.68
N ALA A 14 -19.18 -13.67 32.40
CA ALA A 14 -18.53 -12.41 32.07
C ALA A 14 -17.23 -12.57 31.25
N GLY A 15 -16.68 -13.78 31.14
CA GLY A 15 -15.42 -14.06 30.42
C GLY A 15 -15.59 -14.37 28.93
N LEU A 16 -16.79 -14.76 28.49
CA LEU A 16 -17.02 -15.21 27.09
C LEU A 16 -17.40 -14.07 26.14
N ALA A 17 -17.92 -12.95 26.65
CA ALA A 17 -18.25 -11.80 25.80
C ALA A 17 -17.00 -11.01 25.34
N GLY A 18 -15.94 -10.98 26.17
CA GLY A 18 -14.67 -10.31 25.81
C GLY A 18 -13.86 -11.06 24.77
N ALA A 19 -13.90 -12.40 24.81
CA ALA A 19 -13.14 -13.23 23.85
C ALA A 19 -13.80 -13.25 22.45
N ALA A 20 -15.12 -13.17 22.37
CA ALA A 20 -15.85 -13.10 21.10
C ALA A 20 -15.62 -11.79 20.35
N MET A 21 -15.59 -10.64 21.07
CA MET A 21 -15.32 -9.34 20.44
C MET A 21 -13.88 -9.19 19.96
N ILE A 22 -12.91 -9.84 20.62
CA ILE A 22 -11.52 -9.84 20.19
C ILE A 22 -11.34 -10.75 18.97
N SER A 23 -12.07 -11.87 18.86
CA SER A 23 -12.02 -12.76 17.70
C SER A 23 -12.66 -12.14 16.45
N ASP A 24 -13.73 -11.36 16.59
CA ASP A 24 -14.37 -10.68 15.47
C ASP A 24 -13.54 -9.52 14.95
N LEU A 25 -12.82 -8.78 15.82
CA LEU A 25 -11.90 -7.73 15.41
C LEU A 25 -10.66 -8.32 14.71
N ALA A 26 -10.13 -9.44 15.22
CA ALA A 26 -9.04 -10.16 14.57
C ALA A 26 -9.46 -10.77 13.22
N ALA A 27 -10.69 -11.25 13.09
CA ALA A 27 -11.23 -11.75 11.83
C ALA A 27 -11.46 -10.63 10.80
N HIS A 28 -11.81 -9.41 11.21
CA HIS A 28 -11.90 -8.25 10.32
C HIS A 28 -10.53 -7.71 9.91
N LEU A 29 -9.50 -7.83 10.76
CA LEU A 29 -8.12 -7.45 10.46
C LEU A 29 -7.38 -8.54 9.67
N ALA A 30 -7.81 -9.78 9.73
CA ALA A 30 -7.14 -10.93 9.10
C ALA A 30 -7.57 -11.23 7.66
N SER A 31 -8.42 -10.42 7.04
CA SER A 31 -8.77 -10.65 5.64
C SER A 31 -7.78 -9.98 4.67
N ALA A 32 -6.55 -10.46 4.61
CA ALA A 32 -5.77 -10.46 3.38
C ALA A 32 -6.38 -11.47 2.38
N VAL A 33 -7.70 -11.44 2.21
CA VAL A 33 -8.35 -12.08 1.06
C VAL A 33 -7.92 -11.27 -0.15
N PRO A 34 -7.36 -11.88 -1.21
CA PRO A 34 -7.12 -11.18 -2.47
C PRO A 34 -8.36 -10.36 -2.79
N ALA A 35 -8.19 -9.08 -3.08
CA ALA A 35 -9.32 -8.20 -3.31
C ALA A 35 -10.20 -8.81 -4.41
N ALA A 36 -11.44 -9.15 -4.10
CA ALA A 36 -12.38 -9.68 -5.10
C ALA A 36 -12.72 -8.63 -6.18
N ARG A 37 -12.30 -7.38 -5.96
CA ARG A 37 -12.51 -6.22 -6.85
C ARG A 37 -11.34 -5.24 -6.73
N VAL A 38 -11.26 -4.30 -7.66
CA VAL A 38 -10.42 -3.10 -7.50
C VAL A 38 -10.91 -2.30 -6.29
N ARG A 39 -9.96 -1.80 -5.50
CA ARG A 39 -10.20 -0.87 -4.38
C ARG A 39 -9.51 0.46 -4.67
N VAL A 40 -10.13 1.55 -4.24
CA VAL A 40 -9.58 2.89 -4.42
C VAL A 40 -9.14 3.44 -3.08
N GLY A 41 -7.85 3.72 -2.97
CA GLY A 41 -7.25 4.39 -1.82
C GLY A 41 -6.67 5.74 -2.22
N ALA A 42 -6.15 6.49 -1.25
CA ALA A 42 -5.40 7.72 -1.50
C ALA A 42 -4.34 7.95 -0.44
N ARG A 43 -3.27 8.66 -0.80
CA ARG A 43 -2.30 9.22 0.16
C ARG A 43 -2.98 10.32 0.98
N GLN A 44 -2.64 10.44 2.26
CA GLN A 44 -3.28 11.36 3.20
C GLN A 44 -3.39 12.82 2.70
N GLY A 45 -2.38 13.32 1.98
CA GLY A 45 -2.39 14.68 1.44
C GLY A 45 -3.40 14.94 0.31
N CYS A 46 -4.00 13.89 -0.29
CA CYS A 46 -4.80 14.00 -1.51
C CYS A 46 -6.31 14.18 -1.27
N PHE A 47 -6.79 14.17 -0.02
CA PHE A 47 -8.23 14.18 0.30
C PHE A 47 -8.58 14.90 1.63
N GLY A 48 -7.67 15.67 2.21
CA GLY A 48 -7.88 16.38 3.48
C GLY A 48 -7.36 15.65 4.72
N GLY A 49 -6.78 14.45 4.58
CA GLY A 49 -5.91 13.81 5.56
C GLY A 49 -6.57 13.04 6.70
N THR A 50 -7.89 13.12 6.90
CA THR A 50 -8.58 12.35 7.95
C THR A 50 -9.36 11.16 7.38
N PHE A 51 -9.61 10.13 8.18
CA PHE A 51 -10.37 8.96 7.74
C PHE A 51 -11.84 9.30 7.47
N GLU A 52 -12.41 10.28 8.19
CA GLU A 52 -13.75 10.81 7.91
C GLU A 52 -13.81 11.50 6.55
N ALA A 53 -12.79 12.30 6.19
CA ALA A 53 -12.70 12.90 4.85
C ALA A 53 -12.55 11.82 3.78
N ALA A 54 -11.71 10.80 4.00
CA ALA A 54 -11.58 9.65 3.10
C ALA A 54 -12.93 8.95 2.87
N LYS A 55 -13.70 8.73 3.93
CA LYS A 55 -15.06 8.17 3.84
C LYS A 55 -15.99 9.05 3.01
N ARG A 56 -15.99 10.37 3.23
CA ARG A 56 -16.81 11.31 2.43
C ARG A 56 -16.38 11.36 0.96
N CYS A 57 -15.09 11.18 0.69
CA CYS A 57 -14.57 11.02 -0.68
C CYS A 57 -14.96 9.68 -1.32
N GLY A 58 -15.49 8.73 -0.56
CA GLY A 58 -15.83 7.39 -1.05
C GLY A 58 -14.61 6.48 -1.25
N LEU A 59 -13.51 6.74 -0.55
CA LEU A 59 -12.31 5.91 -0.57
C LEU A 59 -12.52 4.61 0.22
N ASP A 60 -11.94 3.52 -0.26
CA ASP A 60 -11.90 2.24 0.45
C ASP A 60 -10.75 2.20 1.48
N GLY A 61 -9.69 2.99 1.27
CA GLY A 61 -8.52 2.99 2.16
C GLY A 61 -7.62 4.21 2.04
N VAL A 62 -6.64 4.27 2.94
CA VAL A 62 -5.66 5.36 3.04
C VAL A 62 -4.25 4.79 3.04
N GLU A 63 -3.36 5.40 2.26
CA GLU A 63 -1.92 5.18 2.36
C GLU A 63 -1.31 6.16 3.36
N ILE A 64 -0.55 5.62 4.32
CA ILE A 64 0.01 6.36 5.45
C ILE A 64 1.54 6.37 5.37
N GLY A 65 2.16 7.53 5.56
CA GLY A 65 3.60 7.65 5.69
C GLY A 65 4.12 7.07 7.01
N VAL A 66 5.26 6.39 6.98
CA VAL A 66 5.89 5.78 8.17
C VAL A 66 6.58 6.78 9.10
N GLY A 67 6.71 8.04 8.67
CA GLY A 67 7.46 9.09 9.35
C GLY A 67 8.86 9.30 8.78
N GLY A 68 9.60 10.25 9.35
CA GLY A 68 10.98 10.56 8.99
C GLY A 68 11.99 9.57 9.57
N PRO A 69 13.28 9.67 9.17
CA PRO A 69 14.34 8.81 9.64
C PRO A 69 14.58 8.99 11.15
N ALA A 70 14.51 7.89 11.90
CA ALA A 70 14.74 7.81 13.34
C ALA A 70 15.13 6.37 13.70
N GLU A 71 15.74 6.13 14.85
CA GLU A 71 16.02 4.77 15.32
C GLU A 71 14.73 3.95 15.40
N LYS A 72 13.66 4.54 15.95
CA LYS A 72 12.30 4.01 15.94
C LYS A 72 11.41 4.89 15.08
N LEU A 73 10.87 4.33 14.00
CA LEU A 73 9.94 5.05 13.12
C LEU A 73 8.67 5.47 13.88
N HIS A 74 8.07 6.59 13.46
CA HIS A 74 6.81 7.06 14.04
C HIS A 74 5.72 5.98 14.00
N ILE A 75 5.59 5.27 12.88
CA ILE A 75 4.60 4.19 12.74
C ILE A 75 4.90 2.97 13.62
N ALA A 76 6.15 2.79 14.09
CA ALA A 76 6.52 1.72 14.99
C ALA A 76 6.04 1.93 16.43
N ASP A 77 5.52 3.13 16.77
CA ASP A 77 4.90 3.38 18.06
C ASP A 77 3.50 2.74 18.13
N PRO A 78 3.25 1.83 19.10
CA PRO A 78 1.91 1.25 19.29
C PRO A 78 0.81 2.27 19.48
N ALA A 79 1.08 3.39 20.18
CA ALA A 79 0.08 4.43 20.41
C ALA A 79 -0.37 5.11 19.10
N VAL A 80 0.55 5.29 18.16
CA VAL A 80 0.23 5.80 16.82
C VAL A 80 -0.68 4.82 16.07
N ARG A 81 -0.34 3.53 16.09
CA ARG A 81 -1.15 2.51 15.41
C ARG A 81 -2.53 2.35 16.03
N GLU A 82 -2.65 2.43 17.35
CA GLU A 82 -3.95 2.38 18.03
C GLU A 82 -4.87 3.54 17.64
N LYS A 83 -4.31 4.72 17.34
CA LYS A 83 -5.10 5.83 16.79
C LYS A 83 -5.66 5.46 15.41
N PHE A 84 -4.83 4.95 14.50
CA PHE A 84 -5.30 4.53 13.18
C PHE A 84 -6.33 3.39 13.25
N LYS A 85 -6.17 2.43 14.15
CA LYS A 85 -7.17 1.37 14.36
C LYS A 85 -8.52 1.93 14.81
N LYS A 86 -8.54 2.94 15.70
CA LYS A 86 -9.77 3.63 16.09
C LYS A 86 -10.42 4.37 14.90
N ASP A 87 -9.62 5.03 14.06
CA ASP A 87 -10.11 5.72 12.88
C ASP A 87 -10.71 4.72 11.86
N VAL A 88 -10.05 3.57 11.65
CA VAL A 88 -10.58 2.45 10.84
C VAL A 88 -11.91 1.95 11.40
N GLN A 89 -11.98 1.71 12.71
CA GLN A 89 -13.20 1.23 13.35
C GLN A 89 -14.37 2.23 13.23
N ALA A 90 -14.08 3.52 13.36
CA ALA A 90 -15.10 4.58 13.30
C ALA A 90 -15.63 4.82 11.87
N THR A 91 -14.81 4.62 10.86
CA THR A 91 -15.12 5.00 9.48
C THR A 91 -15.40 3.84 8.55
N GLY A 92 -14.79 2.67 8.80
CA GLY A 92 -14.75 1.54 7.88
C GLY A 92 -13.72 1.70 6.73
N VAL A 93 -13.02 2.84 6.65
CA VAL A 93 -11.92 3.05 5.71
C VAL A 93 -10.67 2.39 6.29
N VAL A 94 -10.00 1.52 5.53
CA VAL A 94 -8.85 0.75 6.04
C VAL A 94 -7.51 1.48 5.77
N VAL A 95 -6.43 1.03 6.41
CA VAL A 95 -5.07 1.36 5.98
C VAL A 95 -4.74 0.45 4.80
N SER A 96 -4.60 1.00 3.60
CA SER A 96 -4.30 0.21 2.39
C SER A 96 -2.83 -0.17 2.31
N SER A 97 -1.95 0.77 2.62
CA SER A 97 -0.49 0.64 2.48
C SER A 97 0.25 1.60 3.41
N LEU A 98 1.51 1.30 3.64
CA LEU A 98 2.46 2.19 4.31
C LEU A 98 3.51 2.68 3.33
N SER A 99 3.80 3.99 3.32
CA SER A 99 4.78 4.60 2.42
C SER A 99 6.08 4.93 3.15
N MET A 100 7.20 4.39 2.65
CA MET A 100 8.54 4.62 3.18
C MET A 100 9.26 5.77 2.45
N ASP A 101 8.63 6.94 2.34
CA ASP A 101 9.17 8.11 1.62
C ASP A 101 10.58 8.53 2.08
N LEU A 102 10.93 8.24 3.34
CA LEU A 102 12.26 8.49 3.90
C LEU A 102 13.38 7.82 3.08
N LEU A 103 13.09 6.74 2.37
CA LEU A 103 14.08 6.00 1.59
C LEU A 103 14.55 6.75 0.33
N ASN A 104 13.84 7.78 -0.12
CA ASN A 104 14.32 8.64 -1.19
C ASN A 104 15.57 9.44 -0.79
N GLY A 105 15.69 9.78 0.50
CA GLY A 105 16.86 10.44 1.07
C GLY A 105 17.87 9.47 1.71
N ASN A 106 17.41 8.30 2.14
CA ASN A 106 18.16 7.26 2.86
C ASN A 106 18.02 5.94 2.10
N PRO A 107 18.73 5.77 0.96
CA PRO A 107 18.41 4.74 -0.01
C PRO A 107 18.49 3.32 0.56
N MET A 108 17.47 2.50 0.28
CA MET A 108 17.43 1.09 0.69
C MET A 108 18.71 0.31 0.38
N PRO A 109 19.40 0.49 -0.76
CA PRO A 109 20.64 -0.24 -1.05
C PRO A 109 21.81 0.13 -0.16
N THR A 110 21.92 1.38 0.32
CA THR A 110 23.17 1.93 0.90
C THR A 110 23.04 2.38 2.34
N ASP A 111 21.87 2.82 2.77
CA ASP A 111 21.68 3.25 4.16
C ASP A 111 21.71 2.03 5.10
N PRO A 112 22.54 2.04 6.15
CA PRO A 112 22.67 0.91 7.07
C PRO A 112 21.41 0.70 7.94
N GLN A 113 20.58 1.72 8.14
CA GLN A 113 19.34 1.63 8.93
C GLN A 113 18.13 1.19 8.11
N ALA A 114 18.18 1.31 6.78
CA ALA A 114 17.04 1.03 5.92
C ALA A 114 16.44 -0.38 6.09
N PRO A 115 17.22 -1.45 6.28
CA PRO A 115 16.66 -2.78 6.57
C PRO A 115 15.86 -2.82 7.88
N ALA A 116 16.38 -2.19 8.95
CA ALA A 116 15.68 -2.15 10.24
C ALA A 116 14.37 -1.33 10.17
N TRP A 117 14.36 -0.24 9.40
CA TRP A 117 13.13 0.51 9.13
C TRP A 117 12.10 -0.30 8.35
N LEU A 118 12.54 -1.08 7.36
CA LEU A 118 11.66 -1.97 6.61
C LEU A 118 11.04 -3.03 7.53
N GLU A 119 11.81 -3.63 8.42
CA GLU A 119 11.30 -4.58 9.40
C GLU A 119 10.25 -3.96 10.33
N GLN A 120 10.50 -2.76 10.87
CA GLN A 120 9.54 -2.02 11.69
C GLN A 120 8.25 -1.72 10.89
N THR A 121 8.40 -1.40 9.60
CA THR A 121 7.26 -1.10 8.72
C THR A 121 6.44 -2.36 8.43
N ILE A 122 7.08 -3.53 8.24
CA ILE A 122 6.37 -4.81 8.06
C ILE A 122 5.56 -5.15 9.31
N ASP A 123 6.14 -5.00 10.51
CA ASP A 123 5.42 -5.24 11.76
C ASP A 123 4.24 -4.29 11.94
N ALA A 124 4.42 -3.02 11.59
CA ALA A 124 3.35 -2.03 11.64
C ALA A 124 2.25 -2.31 10.60
N ALA A 125 2.61 -2.68 9.37
CA ALA A 125 1.66 -3.04 8.32
C ALA A 125 0.79 -4.24 8.74
N LYS A 126 1.42 -5.30 9.26
CA LYS A 126 0.71 -6.47 9.80
C LYS A 126 -0.26 -6.08 10.92
N ASP A 127 0.16 -5.25 11.88
CA ASP A 127 -0.66 -4.82 13.01
C ASP A 127 -1.84 -3.93 12.59
N LEU A 128 -1.70 -3.14 11.53
CA LEU A 128 -2.73 -2.28 10.96
C LEU A 128 -3.63 -2.98 9.92
N GLY A 129 -3.29 -4.21 9.51
CA GLY A 129 -3.98 -4.91 8.43
C GLY A 129 -3.72 -4.30 7.04
N ALA A 130 -2.66 -3.50 6.88
CA ALA A 130 -2.24 -2.99 5.58
C ALA A 130 -1.65 -4.12 4.72
N VAL A 131 -2.00 -4.14 3.43
CA VAL A 131 -1.59 -5.22 2.52
C VAL A 131 -0.35 -4.91 1.69
N GLY A 132 0.11 -3.66 1.71
CA GLY A 132 1.26 -3.22 0.93
C GLY A 132 2.17 -2.25 1.69
N ILE A 133 3.44 -2.28 1.32
CA ILE A 133 4.45 -1.30 1.71
C ILE A 133 5.06 -0.74 0.44
N LEU A 134 4.99 0.56 0.27
CA LEU A 134 5.66 1.28 -0.81
C LEU A 134 7.12 1.49 -0.43
N VAL A 135 8.03 0.93 -1.24
CA VAL A 135 9.49 1.05 -1.13
C VAL A 135 9.99 1.88 -2.32
N PRO A 136 10.17 3.20 -2.18
CA PRO A 136 10.43 4.09 -3.30
C PRO A 136 11.93 4.19 -3.64
N PHE A 137 12.21 4.45 -4.93
CA PHE A 137 13.55 4.61 -5.49
C PHE A 137 13.62 5.82 -6.42
N PHE A 138 13.54 7.03 -5.85
CA PHE A 138 13.65 8.29 -6.57
C PHE A 138 14.82 9.14 -6.07
N GLY A 139 15.19 10.17 -6.81
CA GLY A 139 16.27 11.05 -6.46
C GLY A 139 17.59 10.31 -6.26
N LYS A 140 18.15 10.36 -5.04
CA LYS A 140 19.41 9.68 -4.70
C LYS A 140 19.28 8.15 -4.72
N ALA A 141 18.08 7.63 -4.48
CA ALA A 141 17.80 6.20 -4.44
C ALA A 141 17.55 5.60 -5.84
N HIS A 142 17.50 6.42 -6.91
CA HIS A 142 17.16 5.95 -8.25
C HIS A 142 18.12 4.85 -8.72
N LEU A 143 17.54 3.74 -9.22
CA LEU A 143 18.29 2.50 -9.53
C LEU A 143 19.04 2.52 -10.86
N LEU A 144 18.73 3.46 -11.76
CA LEU A 144 19.34 3.51 -13.09
C LEU A 144 20.40 4.59 -13.20
N ALA A 145 21.45 4.29 -13.99
CA ALA A 145 22.36 5.23 -14.60
C ALA A 145 22.10 5.22 -16.12
N GLY A 146 21.39 6.25 -16.62
CA GLY A 146 20.84 6.20 -17.97
C GLY A 146 19.75 5.12 -18.06
N LYS A 147 19.98 4.10 -18.92
CA LYS A 147 19.03 2.98 -19.10
C LYS A 147 19.44 1.70 -18.36
N GLU A 148 20.63 1.68 -17.76
CA GLU A 148 21.22 0.49 -17.14
C GLU A 148 21.12 0.57 -15.62
N PHE A 149 20.97 -0.59 -14.98
CA PHE A 149 21.00 -0.64 -13.52
C PHE A 149 22.37 -0.26 -12.95
N LYS A 150 22.37 0.54 -11.88
CA LYS A 150 23.54 0.75 -11.05
C LYS A 150 23.84 -0.56 -10.33
N LYS A 151 24.79 -1.33 -10.87
CA LYS A 151 24.99 -2.71 -10.43
C LYS A 151 25.23 -2.90 -8.93
N PRO A 152 26.14 -2.14 -8.26
CA PRO A 152 26.38 -2.33 -6.83
C PRO A 152 25.12 -2.09 -5.99
N GLU A 153 24.40 -1.00 -6.27
CA GLU A 153 23.19 -0.62 -5.54
C GLU A 153 22.06 -1.62 -5.79
N THR A 154 21.92 -2.09 -7.03
CA THR A 154 20.89 -3.07 -7.39
C THR A 154 21.18 -4.44 -6.78
N ASP A 155 22.45 -4.88 -6.75
CA ASP A 155 22.85 -6.13 -6.10
C ASP A 155 22.54 -6.06 -4.58
N ALA A 156 22.91 -4.96 -3.93
CA ALA A 156 22.62 -4.74 -2.51
C ALA A 156 21.10 -4.69 -2.22
N LEU A 157 20.33 -4.03 -3.09
CA LEU A 157 18.87 -4.03 -3.00
C LEU A 157 18.30 -5.44 -3.07
N VAL A 158 18.71 -6.24 -4.06
CA VAL A 158 18.24 -7.62 -4.24
C VAL A 158 18.45 -8.43 -2.97
N GLU A 159 19.64 -8.37 -2.36
CA GLU A 159 19.93 -9.11 -1.14
C GLU A 159 19.08 -8.63 0.05
N ARG A 160 18.90 -7.32 0.22
CA ARG A 160 18.06 -6.76 1.29
C ARG A 160 16.59 -7.12 1.13
N MET A 161 16.06 -7.08 -0.09
CA MET A 161 14.67 -7.47 -0.37
C MET A 161 14.46 -8.98 -0.19
N LYS A 162 15.41 -9.83 -0.59
CA LYS A 162 15.40 -11.28 -0.29
C LYS A 162 15.33 -11.55 1.20
N ALA A 163 16.11 -10.82 1.98
CA ALA A 163 16.14 -11.00 3.44
C ALA A 163 14.81 -10.58 4.10
N ALA A 164 14.16 -9.51 3.62
CA ALA A 164 12.90 -9.03 4.18
C ALA A 164 11.66 -9.80 3.70
N ALA A 165 11.71 -10.40 2.51
CA ALA A 165 10.57 -11.03 1.86
C ALA A 165 9.88 -12.14 2.69
N PRO A 166 10.58 -13.04 3.40
CA PRO A 166 9.92 -14.05 4.23
C PRO A 166 9.05 -13.43 5.33
N LYS A 167 9.58 -12.43 6.05
CA LYS A 167 8.82 -11.71 7.10
C LYS A 167 7.58 -11.00 6.54
N ALA A 168 7.71 -10.37 5.37
CA ALA A 168 6.59 -9.73 4.69
C ALA A 168 5.52 -10.77 4.29
N LYS A 169 5.93 -11.90 3.71
CA LYS A 169 5.05 -12.99 3.33
C LYS A 169 4.28 -13.56 4.53
N ASP A 170 4.97 -13.84 5.62
CA ASP A 170 4.38 -14.34 6.87
C ASP A 170 3.41 -13.32 7.49
N GLY A 171 3.64 -12.03 7.25
CA GLY A 171 2.77 -10.94 7.64
C GLY A 171 1.56 -10.72 6.73
N GLY A 172 1.50 -11.39 5.57
CA GLY A 172 0.49 -11.12 4.53
C GLY A 172 0.66 -9.77 3.86
N VAL A 173 1.89 -9.24 3.83
CA VAL A 173 2.23 -7.90 3.32
C VAL A 173 3.07 -8.02 2.06
N SER A 174 2.74 -7.25 1.02
CA SER A 174 3.55 -7.12 -0.19
C SER A 174 4.53 -5.96 -0.09
N LEU A 175 5.78 -6.18 -0.48
CA LEU A 175 6.78 -5.12 -0.64
C LEU A 175 6.74 -4.61 -2.09
N GLY A 176 6.20 -3.43 -2.30
CA GLY A 176 6.06 -2.82 -3.61
C GLY A 176 7.23 -1.91 -3.94
N ILE A 177 8.04 -2.28 -4.90
CA ILE A 177 9.12 -1.43 -5.42
C ILE A 177 8.50 -0.35 -6.30
N GLU A 178 8.67 0.92 -5.93
CA GLU A 178 8.26 2.06 -6.74
C GLU A 178 9.50 2.75 -7.34
N CYS A 179 9.62 2.70 -8.65
CA CYS A 179 10.70 3.33 -9.40
C CYS A 179 10.24 3.60 -10.84
N THR A 180 10.91 4.51 -11.53
CA THR A 180 10.64 4.72 -12.96
C THR A 180 11.40 3.69 -13.78
N LEU A 181 10.85 2.49 -13.89
CA LEU A 181 11.38 1.34 -14.63
C LEU A 181 10.36 0.89 -15.69
N SER A 182 10.82 0.43 -16.85
CA SER A 182 9.98 -0.31 -17.80
C SER A 182 9.58 -1.68 -17.22
N ALA A 183 8.52 -2.29 -17.75
CA ALA A 183 8.10 -3.63 -17.34
C ALA A 183 9.25 -4.65 -17.43
N ARG A 184 10.05 -4.60 -18.48
CA ARG A 184 11.22 -5.47 -18.64
C ARG A 184 12.22 -5.32 -17.48
N GLN A 185 12.53 -4.09 -17.08
CA GLN A 185 13.46 -3.82 -15.98
C GLN A 185 12.86 -4.25 -14.64
N TYR A 186 11.56 -4.02 -14.42
CA TYR A 186 10.88 -4.55 -13.24
C TYR A 186 10.98 -6.07 -13.19
N LEU A 187 10.64 -6.78 -14.26
CA LEU A 187 10.67 -8.24 -14.30
C LEU A 187 12.08 -8.77 -14.04
N GLU A 188 13.11 -8.17 -14.66
CA GLU A 188 14.51 -8.52 -14.39
C GLU A 188 14.87 -8.38 -12.90
N LEU A 189 14.51 -7.25 -12.28
CA LEU A 189 14.77 -6.99 -10.85
C LEU A 189 14.01 -7.97 -9.95
N LEU A 190 12.72 -8.15 -10.21
CA LEU A 190 11.84 -9.02 -9.43
C LEU A 190 12.22 -10.50 -9.55
N ASP A 191 12.67 -10.95 -10.71
CA ASP A 191 13.15 -12.32 -10.92
C ASP A 191 14.47 -12.57 -10.18
N ARG A 192 15.34 -11.57 -10.10
CA ARG A 192 16.56 -11.64 -9.28
C ARG A 192 16.24 -11.73 -7.78
N ILE A 193 15.19 -11.04 -7.31
CA ILE A 193 14.73 -11.12 -5.92
C ILE A 193 14.07 -12.49 -5.65
N GLY A 194 13.30 -13.01 -6.58
CA GLY A 194 12.77 -14.37 -6.55
C GLY A 194 11.72 -14.64 -5.46
N SER A 195 10.94 -13.62 -5.08
CA SER A 195 9.88 -13.75 -4.07
C SER A 195 8.55 -13.18 -4.57
N ASP A 196 7.46 -13.89 -4.30
CA ASP A 196 6.08 -13.46 -4.56
C ASP A 196 5.57 -12.38 -3.59
N ALA A 197 6.26 -12.19 -2.46
CA ALA A 197 5.99 -11.08 -1.53
C ALA A 197 6.58 -9.74 -2.00
N VAL A 198 7.35 -9.72 -3.11
CA VAL A 198 7.93 -8.50 -3.68
C VAL A 198 7.43 -8.29 -5.09
N GLY A 199 6.92 -7.10 -5.39
CA GLY A 199 6.40 -6.79 -6.72
C GLY A 199 6.53 -5.31 -7.06
N ALA A 200 5.90 -4.90 -8.17
CA ALA A 200 5.89 -3.52 -8.62
C ALA A 200 4.77 -2.74 -7.94
N TYR A 201 5.11 -1.67 -7.26
CA TYR A 201 4.18 -0.59 -6.93
C TYR A 201 4.28 0.42 -8.08
N TYR A 202 3.39 0.31 -9.06
CA TYR A 202 3.58 0.97 -10.34
C TYR A 202 2.90 2.33 -10.38
N ASP A 203 3.68 3.40 -10.51
CA ASP A 203 3.17 4.76 -10.66
C ASP A 203 2.96 5.10 -12.14
N ILE A 204 1.71 5.23 -12.55
CA ILE A 204 1.35 5.53 -13.94
C ILE A 204 1.79 6.93 -14.39
N GLY A 205 1.77 7.90 -13.48
CA GLY A 205 2.14 9.28 -13.80
C GLY A 205 3.65 9.45 -13.97
N ASN A 206 4.45 8.86 -13.07
CA ASN A 206 5.91 8.87 -13.18
C ASN A 206 6.37 8.14 -14.46
N SER A 207 5.77 6.98 -14.73
CA SER A 207 6.08 6.16 -15.91
C SER A 207 5.71 6.86 -17.21
N ALA A 208 4.51 7.45 -17.29
CA ALA A 208 4.08 8.25 -18.45
C ALA A 208 4.99 9.49 -18.63
N GLY A 209 5.36 10.17 -17.53
CA GLY A 209 6.28 11.30 -17.56
C GLY A 209 7.68 10.95 -18.06
N ALA A 210 8.11 9.72 -17.86
CA ALA A 210 9.37 9.18 -18.39
C ALA A 210 9.26 8.66 -19.84
N GLY A 211 8.06 8.74 -20.45
CA GLY A 211 7.83 8.31 -21.83
C GLY A 211 7.67 6.80 -22.00
N LEU A 212 7.36 6.06 -20.91
CA LEU A 212 7.08 4.62 -20.98
C LEU A 212 5.66 4.37 -21.50
N ASP A 213 5.48 3.21 -22.13
CA ASP A 213 4.16 2.73 -22.58
C ASP A 213 3.43 2.06 -21.42
N VAL A 214 2.77 2.90 -20.59
CA VAL A 214 2.09 2.47 -19.38
C VAL A 214 1.08 1.34 -19.60
N PRO A 215 0.19 1.37 -20.64
CA PRO A 215 -0.71 0.27 -20.90
C PRO A 215 0.01 -1.04 -21.28
N ALA A 216 1.12 -0.99 -22.00
CA ALA A 216 1.93 -2.17 -22.32
C ALA A 216 2.62 -2.70 -21.06
N ASP A 217 3.26 -1.83 -20.27
CA ASP A 217 3.92 -2.21 -19.03
C ASP A 217 2.94 -2.89 -18.04
N ILE A 218 1.72 -2.39 -17.91
CA ILE A 218 0.67 -3.02 -17.08
C ILE A 218 0.34 -4.43 -17.55
N ARG A 219 0.21 -4.64 -18.87
CA ARG A 219 -0.08 -5.98 -19.42
C ARG A 219 1.08 -6.94 -19.22
N ASP A 220 2.31 -6.47 -19.36
CA ASP A 220 3.51 -7.30 -19.19
C ASP A 220 3.75 -7.64 -17.71
N LEU A 221 3.53 -6.70 -16.79
CA LEU A 221 3.70 -6.92 -15.37
C LEU A 221 2.64 -7.83 -14.75
N LYS A 222 1.37 -7.75 -15.18
CA LYS A 222 0.26 -8.64 -14.72
C LYS A 222 0.31 -8.94 -13.22
N GLY A 223 0.47 -10.22 -12.87
CA GLY A 223 0.53 -10.72 -11.51
C GLY A 223 1.74 -10.27 -10.68
N ARG A 224 2.66 -9.48 -11.25
CA ARG A 224 3.78 -8.87 -10.51
C ARG A 224 3.46 -7.45 -10.01
N LEU A 225 2.27 -6.91 -10.36
CA LEU A 225 1.76 -5.66 -9.79
C LEU A 225 1.25 -5.90 -8.38
N THR A 226 1.76 -5.18 -7.39
CA THR A 226 1.23 -5.18 -6.03
C THR A 226 0.14 -4.12 -5.86
N MET A 227 0.46 -2.88 -6.20
CA MET A 227 -0.42 -1.72 -6.11
C MET A 227 -0.07 -0.73 -7.22
N LEU A 228 -0.93 0.27 -7.43
CA LEU A 228 -0.68 1.34 -8.38
C LEU A 228 -0.84 2.71 -7.72
N HIS A 229 0.05 3.65 -8.06
CA HIS A 229 -0.22 5.07 -7.87
C HIS A 229 -0.84 5.67 -9.12
N PHE A 230 -1.91 6.45 -8.92
CA PHE A 230 -2.56 7.23 -9.96
C PHE A 230 -2.35 8.72 -9.70
N LYS A 231 -1.72 9.39 -10.68
CA LYS A 231 -1.59 10.84 -10.73
C LYS A 231 -1.50 11.33 -12.18
N ASP A 232 -1.77 12.61 -12.40
CA ASP A 232 -1.73 13.24 -13.72
C ASP A 232 -1.06 14.63 -13.64
N GLY A 233 0.15 14.64 -13.07
CA GLY A 233 0.92 15.86 -12.81
C GLY A 233 0.18 16.79 -11.84
N GLY A 234 0.05 18.07 -12.21
CA GLY A 234 -0.67 19.08 -11.42
C GLY A 234 -2.17 19.13 -11.68
N ASN A 235 -2.73 18.22 -12.47
CA ASN A 235 -4.11 18.25 -12.95
C ASN A 235 -4.99 17.23 -12.21
N TYR A 236 -6.30 17.31 -12.42
CA TYR A 236 -7.20 16.21 -12.12
C TYR A 236 -6.90 15.01 -13.03
N LEU A 237 -7.22 13.82 -12.57
CA LEU A 237 -7.06 12.60 -13.37
C LEU A 237 -7.87 12.71 -14.69
N GLY A 238 -7.20 12.46 -15.81
CA GLY A 238 -7.77 12.54 -17.15
C GLY A 238 -7.80 13.93 -17.76
N GLU A 239 -7.31 14.97 -17.06
CA GLU A 239 -7.21 16.33 -17.57
C GLU A 239 -5.76 16.77 -17.85
N GLY A 240 -4.79 15.90 -17.53
CA GLY A 240 -3.38 16.13 -17.80
C GLY A 240 -2.90 15.41 -19.06
N LYS A 241 -1.70 14.88 -18.99
CA LYS A 241 -1.05 14.22 -20.13
C LYS A 241 -1.14 12.68 -20.08
N VAL A 242 -1.56 12.12 -18.96
CA VAL A 242 -1.68 10.66 -18.79
C VAL A 242 -2.95 10.17 -19.48
N LYS A 243 -2.79 9.21 -20.39
CA LYS A 243 -3.92 8.64 -21.16
C LYS A 243 -4.63 7.58 -20.30
N MET A 244 -5.62 7.99 -19.51
CA MET A 244 -6.28 7.17 -18.52
C MET A 244 -7.10 6.02 -19.09
N GLU A 245 -7.82 6.23 -20.21
CA GLU A 245 -8.68 5.21 -20.82
C GLU A 245 -7.89 3.94 -21.24
N PRO A 246 -6.78 4.04 -22.01
CA PRO A 246 -5.97 2.86 -22.33
C PRO A 246 -5.39 2.14 -21.11
N ILE A 247 -5.09 2.89 -20.03
CA ILE A 247 -4.64 2.32 -18.74
C ILE A 247 -5.76 1.52 -18.08
N GLY A 248 -6.97 2.09 -18.03
CA GLY A 248 -8.17 1.40 -17.51
C GLY A 248 -8.47 0.12 -18.28
N GLU A 249 -8.37 0.15 -19.63
CA GLU A 249 -8.51 -1.02 -20.48
C GLU A 249 -7.45 -2.08 -20.20
N ALA A 250 -6.18 -1.68 -20.03
CA ALA A 250 -5.10 -2.60 -19.71
C ALA A 250 -5.32 -3.30 -18.36
N LEU A 251 -5.73 -2.56 -17.32
CA LEU A 251 -6.05 -3.11 -16.00
C LEU A 251 -7.23 -4.09 -16.06
N LYS A 252 -8.28 -3.78 -16.82
CA LYS A 252 -9.41 -4.69 -17.06
C LYS A 252 -8.98 -5.95 -17.81
N ALA A 253 -8.14 -5.80 -18.83
CA ALA A 253 -7.66 -6.93 -19.64
C ALA A 253 -6.83 -7.96 -18.85
N ILE A 254 -6.14 -7.52 -17.79
CA ILE A 254 -5.39 -8.42 -16.89
C ILE A 254 -6.20 -8.88 -15.68
N ASP A 255 -7.49 -8.53 -15.60
CA ASP A 255 -8.39 -8.79 -14.45
C ASP A 255 -7.79 -8.28 -13.13
N TYR A 256 -7.23 -7.06 -13.13
CA TYR A 256 -6.60 -6.48 -11.95
C TYR A 256 -7.58 -6.34 -10.79
N LYS A 257 -7.21 -6.89 -9.64
CA LYS A 257 -8.00 -6.91 -8.40
C LYS A 257 -7.13 -6.46 -7.23
N GLY A 258 -6.65 -5.26 -7.29
CA GLY A 258 -5.77 -4.70 -6.28
C GLY A 258 -6.16 -3.27 -5.91
N TRP A 259 -5.21 -2.54 -5.36
CA TRP A 259 -5.38 -1.17 -4.95
C TRP A 259 -4.92 -0.20 -6.03
N ILE A 260 -5.76 0.78 -6.35
CA ILE A 260 -5.39 2.01 -7.03
C ILE A 260 -5.36 3.11 -5.97
N VAL A 261 -4.18 3.63 -5.67
CA VAL A 261 -3.95 4.65 -4.66
C VAL A 261 -3.74 5.99 -5.35
N LEU A 262 -4.54 6.97 -5.01
CA LEU A 262 -4.44 8.32 -5.54
C LEU A 262 -3.25 9.05 -4.91
N GLU A 263 -2.32 9.50 -5.74
CA GLU A 263 -1.24 10.42 -5.39
C GLU A 263 -1.41 11.72 -6.20
N THR A 264 -2.58 12.33 -6.08
CA THR A 264 -3.02 13.44 -6.90
C THR A 264 -2.68 14.80 -6.30
N SER A 265 -2.52 15.79 -7.16
CA SER A 265 -2.46 17.20 -6.77
C SER A 265 -3.83 17.69 -6.29
N CYS A 266 -3.84 18.91 -5.73
CA CYS A 266 -5.04 19.59 -5.27
C CYS A 266 -5.24 20.90 -6.05
N PRO A 267 -5.72 20.85 -7.33
CA PRO A 267 -5.82 22.02 -8.21
C PRO A 267 -6.75 23.10 -7.69
N SER A 268 -7.87 22.73 -7.04
CA SER A 268 -8.83 23.70 -6.48
C SER A 268 -8.42 24.25 -5.11
N LYS A 269 -7.34 23.71 -4.48
CA LYS A 269 -6.95 23.99 -3.10
C LYS A 269 -7.98 23.52 -2.05
N ASN A 270 -8.94 22.69 -2.44
CA ASN A 270 -9.87 21.99 -1.57
C ASN A 270 -9.61 20.49 -1.69
N ALA A 271 -8.76 19.97 -0.84
CA ALA A 271 -8.27 18.59 -0.95
C ALA A 271 -9.40 17.54 -0.87
N GLU A 272 -10.45 17.78 -0.07
CA GLU A 272 -11.58 16.85 0.02
C GLU A 272 -12.40 16.82 -1.27
N ALA A 273 -12.72 18.00 -1.82
CA ALA A 273 -13.46 18.09 -3.09
C ALA A 273 -12.65 17.46 -4.25
N ASP A 274 -11.34 17.72 -4.30
CA ASP A 274 -10.45 17.19 -5.33
C ASP A 274 -10.25 15.67 -5.16
N GLY A 275 -10.10 15.21 -3.93
CA GLY A 275 -10.00 13.78 -3.60
C GLY A 275 -11.27 13.03 -4.01
N LYS A 276 -12.45 13.58 -3.72
CA LYS A 276 -13.72 13.00 -4.16
C LYS A 276 -13.82 12.93 -5.69
N ARG A 277 -13.50 14.01 -6.39
CA ARG A 277 -13.52 14.07 -7.86
C ARG A 277 -12.63 12.99 -8.49
N ASN A 278 -11.39 12.86 -8.01
CA ASN A 278 -10.46 11.88 -8.51
C ASN A 278 -10.88 10.44 -8.15
N THR A 279 -11.49 10.22 -6.97
CA THR A 279 -12.06 8.93 -6.58
C THR A 279 -13.21 8.53 -7.52
N ASP A 280 -14.15 9.44 -7.77
CA ASP A 280 -15.28 9.19 -8.68
C ASP A 280 -14.78 8.89 -10.10
N PHE A 281 -13.74 9.62 -10.56
CA PHE A 281 -13.11 9.36 -11.86
C PHE A 281 -12.57 7.92 -11.96
N VAL A 282 -11.77 7.47 -10.98
CA VAL A 282 -11.20 6.11 -10.99
C VAL A 282 -12.31 5.07 -10.90
N LYS A 283 -13.30 5.25 -10.05
CA LYS A 283 -14.45 4.34 -9.97
C LYS A 283 -15.15 4.21 -11.33
N LYS A 284 -15.44 5.33 -11.99
CA LYS A 284 -16.03 5.33 -13.33
C LYS A 284 -15.13 4.64 -14.36
N LEU A 285 -13.83 4.95 -14.38
CA LEU A 285 -12.83 4.34 -15.27
C LEU A 285 -12.82 2.82 -15.13
N MET A 286 -12.89 2.32 -13.90
CA MET A 286 -12.85 0.87 -13.60
C MET A 286 -14.23 0.20 -13.65
N GLY A 287 -15.31 0.94 -13.82
CA GLY A 287 -16.68 0.41 -13.84
C GLY A 287 -17.17 -0.03 -12.45
N LEU A 288 -16.67 0.62 -11.39
CA LEU A 288 -17.11 0.40 -10.02
C LEU A 288 -18.35 1.23 -9.69
N SER A 289 -19.22 0.72 -8.82
CA SER A 289 -20.36 1.50 -8.29
C SER A 289 -19.84 2.68 -7.47
N ALA A 290 -20.55 3.83 -7.58
CA ALA A 290 -20.24 5.03 -6.80
C ALA A 290 -20.45 4.80 -5.29
#